data_41336497affc4b0992f3b4e230dbf790
#
_entry.id   41336497affc4b0992f3b4e230dbf790
#
_cell.length_a   1.000
_cell.length_b   1.000
_cell.length_c   1.000
_cell.angle_alpha   90.00
_cell.angle_beta   90.00
_cell.angle_gamma   90.00
#
_symmetry.space_group_name_H-M   'P 1'
#
loop_
_entity.id
_entity.type
_entity.pdbx_description
1 polymer ?
#
loop_
_entity_poly.entity_id
_entity_poly.type
_entity_poly.pdbx_seq_one_letter_code
_entity_poly.pdbx_strand_id
1 'polypeptide(L)'
;MCIRDRFRKVREAFGGSLEFFVGGGALLDSELQRFFYAIGIPMFQGYGLSEATPVISTNSPKYHWHKFGSSGKILEPLDLKILDEEGRELPRGQKGEIVIRGENVMAGYWKNPDATAATVRNGWLHTGDMGYVSEDDFLYVLGRFKSLLIASDGEKYSPEGMEEAIVDKSPFIDQIIIYNNQSPFTGAIVVPNRDALRRELDARDIREGRAAAAADILGAEIDRYRAGGPYAGEFPERWLPAGLAIVDEPFTEQNGLINSTMKIVRNKVEEYFRDRIDYLYTPEGRELRNDKNLASLRKMVE
;
A
#
# COMPACT_ATOMS: atom_id res chain seq x y z
N MET A 1 -37.42 7.68 5.68
CA MET A 1 -36.29 8.48 6.18
C MET A 1 -35.16 8.36 5.17
N CYS A 2 -34.75 9.47 4.55
CA CYS A 2 -33.71 9.45 3.50
C CYS A 2 -32.34 9.09 4.13
N ILE A 3 -31.50 8.33 3.43
CA ILE A 3 -30.12 8.00 3.87
C ILE A 3 -29.36 9.29 4.20
N ARG A 4 -29.58 10.38 3.45
CA ARG A 4 -29.03 11.70 3.73
C ARG A 4 -29.33 12.24 5.13
N ASP A 5 -30.56 12.02 5.66
CA ASP A 5 -30.92 12.50 6.99
C ASP A 5 -30.25 11.71 8.10
N ARG A 6 -30.04 10.41 7.90
CA ARG A 6 -29.35 9.55 8.89
C ARG A 6 -27.90 9.97 9.10
N PHE A 7 -27.21 10.40 8.05
CA PHE A 7 -25.81 10.81 8.09
C PHE A 7 -25.61 12.33 8.13
N ARG A 8 -26.64 13.10 8.46
CA ARG A 8 -26.58 14.56 8.54
C ARG A 8 -25.45 15.04 9.46
N LYS A 9 -25.30 14.47 10.66
CA LYS A 9 -24.23 14.84 11.60
C LYS A 9 -22.84 14.60 11.04
N VAL A 10 -22.63 13.52 10.28
CA VAL A 10 -21.35 13.25 9.62
C VAL A 10 -21.08 14.32 8.55
N ARG A 11 -22.07 14.66 7.74
CA ARG A 11 -21.95 15.70 6.72
C ARG A 11 -21.71 17.09 7.33
N GLU A 12 -22.37 17.40 8.43
CA GLU A 12 -22.19 18.65 9.20
C GLU A 12 -20.75 18.74 9.75
N ALA A 13 -20.12 17.63 10.16
CA ALA A 13 -18.71 17.60 10.56
C ALA A 13 -17.74 18.03 9.44
N PHE A 14 -18.13 17.82 8.18
CA PHE A 14 -17.42 18.33 6.98
C PHE A 14 -17.93 19.71 6.51
N GLY A 15 -18.59 20.48 7.37
CA GLY A 15 -19.08 21.82 7.07
C GLY A 15 -20.40 21.89 6.30
N GLY A 16 -21.04 20.75 6.01
CA GLY A 16 -22.39 20.68 5.41
C GLY A 16 -22.48 20.96 3.91
N SER A 17 -21.50 21.65 3.34
CA SER A 17 -21.49 22.09 1.92
C SER A 17 -20.59 21.24 1.03
N LEU A 18 -19.86 20.28 1.59
CA LEU A 18 -18.97 19.40 0.83
C LEU A 18 -19.78 18.47 -0.08
N GLU A 19 -19.50 18.51 -1.38
CA GLU A 19 -20.18 17.70 -2.40
C GLU A 19 -19.45 16.38 -2.66
N PHE A 20 -18.11 16.43 -2.74
CA PHE A 20 -17.25 15.26 -2.98
C PHE A 20 -15.81 15.52 -2.53
N PHE A 21 -15.05 14.44 -2.38
CA PHE A 21 -13.59 14.47 -2.24
C PHE A 21 -12.93 14.06 -3.56
N VAL A 22 -11.71 14.55 -3.77
CA VAL A 22 -10.78 14.03 -4.77
C VAL A 22 -9.55 13.53 -4.04
N GLY A 23 -9.20 12.28 -4.24
CA GLY A 23 -8.04 11.62 -3.64
C GLY A 23 -7.03 11.20 -4.71
N GLY A 24 -5.75 11.19 -4.33
CA GLY A 24 -4.65 10.73 -5.17
C GLY A 24 -3.37 10.59 -4.37
N GLY A 25 -2.33 10.01 -4.99
CA GLY A 25 -1.01 9.84 -4.35
C GLY A 25 -0.84 8.53 -3.57
N ALA A 26 -1.92 7.85 -3.21
CA ALA A 26 -1.95 6.50 -2.63
C ALA A 26 -3.15 5.74 -3.17
N LEU A 27 -3.17 4.42 -2.99
CA LEU A 27 -4.37 3.62 -3.24
C LEU A 27 -5.44 3.99 -2.21
N LEU A 28 -6.69 4.00 -2.63
CA LEU A 28 -7.82 4.26 -1.75
C LEU A 28 -8.67 3.00 -1.66
N ASP A 29 -8.88 2.51 -0.45
CA ASP A 29 -9.69 1.32 -0.20
C ASP A 29 -11.09 1.46 -0.83
N SER A 30 -11.53 0.42 -1.54
CA SER A 30 -12.80 0.44 -2.27
C SER A 30 -14.03 0.42 -1.36
N GLU A 31 -13.93 -0.17 -0.16
CA GLU A 31 -15.02 -0.16 0.82
C GLU A 31 -15.18 1.22 1.45
N LEU A 32 -14.06 1.92 1.70
CA LEU A 32 -14.09 3.31 2.14
C LEU A 32 -14.72 4.21 1.08
N GLN A 33 -14.39 4.01 -0.22
CA GLN A 33 -15.06 4.72 -1.32
C GLN A 33 -16.57 4.47 -1.33
N ARG A 34 -17.01 3.19 -1.16
CA ARG A 34 -18.43 2.80 -1.10
C ARG A 34 -19.13 3.44 0.10
N PHE A 35 -18.48 3.45 1.26
CA PHE A 35 -19.02 4.09 2.46
C PHE A 35 -19.28 5.58 2.22
N PHE A 36 -18.28 6.33 1.75
CA PHE A 36 -18.43 7.77 1.48
C PHE A 36 -19.47 8.04 0.38
N TYR A 37 -19.53 7.20 -0.63
CA TYR A 37 -20.57 7.27 -1.65
C TYR A 37 -21.97 7.08 -1.07
N ALA A 38 -22.14 6.08 -0.18
CA ALA A 38 -23.42 5.78 0.45
C ALA A 38 -23.90 6.89 1.38
N ILE A 39 -23.02 7.60 2.08
CA ILE A 39 -23.38 8.76 2.92
C ILE A 39 -23.58 10.06 2.12
N GLY A 40 -23.37 10.02 0.81
CA GLY A 40 -23.62 11.13 -0.12
C GLY A 40 -22.52 12.18 -0.19
N ILE A 41 -21.27 11.81 0.14
CA ILE A 41 -20.05 12.60 -0.07
C ILE A 41 -19.05 11.67 -0.80
N PRO A 42 -19.22 11.40 -2.10
CA PRO A 42 -18.38 10.45 -2.82
C PRO A 42 -16.91 10.88 -2.83
N MET A 43 -16.01 9.89 -2.86
CA MET A 43 -14.58 10.08 -3.03
C MET A 43 -14.19 9.62 -4.44
N PHE A 44 -13.62 10.52 -5.23
CA PHE A 44 -13.14 10.26 -6.58
C PHE A 44 -11.64 10.11 -6.57
N GLN A 45 -11.16 8.90 -6.83
CA GLN A 45 -9.73 8.64 -6.91
C GLN A 45 -9.19 9.02 -8.27
N GLY A 46 -8.01 9.66 -8.28
CA GLY A 46 -7.17 9.88 -9.44
C GLY A 46 -5.79 9.26 -9.28
N TYR A 47 -5.09 9.17 -10.39
CA TYR A 47 -3.71 8.71 -10.45
C TYR A 47 -2.86 9.74 -11.18
N GLY A 48 -1.63 9.90 -10.70
CA GLY A 48 -0.65 10.75 -11.31
C GLY A 48 0.66 10.78 -10.55
N LEU A 49 1.64 11.46 -11.12
CA LEU A 49 2.99 11.62 -10.58
C LEU A 49 3.54 12.99 -10.99
N SER A 50 4.53 13.47 -10.26
CA SER A 50 5.14 14.80 -10.52
C SER A 50 5.70 14.92 -11.93
N GLU A 51 6.21 13.82 -12.49
CA GLU A 51 6.72 13.70 -13.84
C GLU A 51 5.64 13.88 -14.93
N ALA A 52 4.35 13.85 -14.53
CA ALA A 52 3.20 14.01 -15.43
C ALA A 52 2.29 15.21 -15.06
N THR A 53 2.73 16.17 -14.29
CA THR A 53 2.21 17.52 -13.97
C THR A 53 0.71 17.60 -13.59
N PRO A 54 0.25 17.03 -12.52
CA PRO A 54 0.58 15.73 -11.94
C PRO A 54 -0.41 14.63 -12.36
N VAL A 55 -1.60 14.95 -12.97
CA VAL A 55 -2.73 14.03 -13.11
C VAL A 55 -2.73 13.32 -14.47
N ILE A 56 -2.82 11.99 -14.44
CA ILE A 56 -2.93 11.13 -15.63
C ILE A 56 -4.37 10.66 -15.82
N SER A 57 -5.01 10.21 -14.74
CA SER A 57 -6.39 9.74 -14.78
C SER A 57 -7.18 10.15 -13.54
N THR A 58 -8.49 10.24 -13.63
CA THR A 58 -9.35 10.53 -12.50
C THR A 58 -10.76 9.95 -12.67
N ASN A 59 -11.35 9.54 -11.57
CA ASN A 59 -12.80 9.39 -11.46
C ASN A 59 -13.46 10.77 -11.41
N SER A 60 -14.72 10.86 -11.80
CA SER A 60 -15.45 12.13 -11.88
C SER A 60 -16.91 11.94 -11.46
N PRO A 61 -17.61 12.97 -10.97
CA PRO A 61 -19.05 12.94 -10.72
C PRO A 61 -19.90 12.83 -12.00
N LYS A 62 -19.30 12.95 -13.18
CA LYS A 62 -20.00 12.74 -14.46
C LYS A 62 -20.49 11.31 -14.56
N TYR A 63 -21.70 11.15 -15.12
CA TYR A 63 -22.28 9.83 -15.38
C TYR A 63 -21.32 8.94 -16.19
N HIS A 64 -21.15 7.67 -15.77
CA HIS A 64 -20.19 6.71 -16.34
C HIS A 64 -18.68 7.04 -16.21
N TRP A 65 -18.32 8.02 -15.37
CA TRP A 65 -16.90 8.37 -15.09
C TRP A 65 -16.47 8.01 -13.69
N HIS A 66 -17.13 7.08 -13.04
CA HIS A 66 -16.77 6.60 -11.72
C HIS A 66 -16.87 5.08 -11.64
N LYS A 67 -15.82 4.45 -11.12
CA LYS A 67 -15.77 3.02 -10.83
C LYS A 67 -14.94 2.79 -9.57
N PHE A 68 -15.54 2.12 -8.59
CA PHE A 68 -14.86 1.82 -7.32
C PHE A 68 -13.61 0.97 -7.55
N GLY A 69 -12.53 1.30 -6.82
CA GLY A 69 -11.24 0.64 -6.93
C GLY A 69 -10.43 1.01 -8.16
N SER A 70 -10.97 1.80 -9.11
CA SER A 70 -10.20 2.32 -10.25
C SER A 70 -9.60 3.68 -9.94
N SER A 71 -8.56 4.03 -10.68
CA SER A 71 -7.97 5.38 -10.71
C SER A 71 -8.65 6.29 -11.74
N GLY A 72 -9.80 5.86 -12.27
CA GLY A 72 -10.62 6.63 -13.22
C GLY A 72 -10.19 6.48 -14.67
N LYS A 73 -10.72 7.37 -15.52
CA LYS A 73 -10.40 7.44 -16.94
C LYS A 73 -9.22 8.38 -17.20
N ILE A 74 -8.50 8.09 -18.26
CA ILE A 74 -7.38 8.89 -18.72
C ILE A 74 -7.87 10.26 -19.14
N LEU A 75 -7.13 11.29 -18.77
CA LEU A 75 -7.43 12.67 -19.17
C LEU A 75 -6.98 12.93 -20.61
N GLU A 76 -7.85 13.44 -21.42
CA GLU A 76 -7.49 13.91 -22.76
C GLU A 76 -6.68 15.23 -22.69
N PRO A 77 -5.66 15.44 -23.52
CA PRO A 77 -5.28 14.64 -24.70
C PRO A 77 -4.09 13.69 -24.47
N LEU A 78 -4.09 12.92 -23.39
CA LEU A 78 -2.99 12.01 -23.08
C LEU A 78 -3.12 10.67 -23.80
N ASP A 79 -2.00 10.18 -24.35
CA ASP A 79 -1.87 8.80 -24.78
C ASP A 79 -1.38 7.93 -23.63
N LEU A 80 -1.97 6.76 -23.43
CA LEU A 80 -1.55 5.75 -22.45
C LEU A 80 -1.43 4.38 -23.11
N LYS A 81 -0.39 3.64 -22.72
CA LYS A 81 -0.18 2.24 -23.08
C LYS A 81 0.14 1.43 -21.84
N ILE A 82 -0.16 0.16 -21.90
CA ILE A 82 0.33 -0.84 -20.94
C ILE A 82 1.34 -1.71 -21.68
N LEU A 83 2.57 -1.80 -21.16
CA LEU A 83 3.65 -2.53 -21.77
C LEU A 83 4.06 -3.76 -20.93
N ASP A 84 4.44 -4.84 -21.63
CA ASP A 84 5.11 -5.98 -20.99
C ASP A 84 6.60 -5.69 -20.71
N GLU A 85 7.32 -6.67 -20.17
CA GLU A 85 8.76 -6.55 -19.84
C GLU A 85 9.65 -6.38 -21.09
N GLU A 86 9.18 -6.83 -22.24
CA GLU A 86 9.85 -6.68 -23.55
C GLU A 86 9.48 -5.38 -24.25
N GLY A 87 8.63 -4.53 -23.66
CA GLY A 87 8.19 -3.25 -24.21
C GLY A 87 7.09 -3.35 -25.27
N ARG A 88 6.41 -4.49 -25.39
CA ARG A 88 5.29 -4.68 -26.32
C ARG A 88 4.00 -4.21 -25.67
N GLU A 89 3.15 -3.56 -26.44
CA GLU A 89 1.85 -3.10 -25.95
C GLU A 89 0.91 -4.27 -25.66
N LEU A 90 0.33 -4.27 -24.48
CA LEU A 90 -0.61 -5.27 -24.01
C LEU A 90 -2.07 -4.85 -24.28
N PRO A 91 -2.95 -5.81 -24.59
CA PRO A 91 -4.37 -5.56 -24.72
C PRO A 91 -5.01 -5.20 -23.36
N ARG A 92 -6.24 -4.67 -23.42
CA ARG A 92 -7.05 -4.36 -22.24
C ARG A 92 -7.18 -5.56 -21.30
N GLY A 93 -7.24 -5.29 -20.00
CA GLY A 93 -7.32 -6.29 -18.94
C GLY A 93 -5.99 -6.97 -18.59
N GLN A 94 -4.96 -6.84 -19.42
CA GLN A 94 -3.63 -7.38 -19.11
C GLN A 94 -2.79 -6.39 -18.31
N LYS A 95 -2.04 -6.92 -17.34
CA LYS A 95 -1.22 -6.14 -16.41
C LYS A 95 0.20 -5.92 -16.97
N GLY A 96 0.68 -4.68 -16.90
CA GLY A 96 2.02 -4.31 -17.34
C GLY A 96 2.39 -2.92 -16.85
N GLU A 97 3.51 -2.39 -17.35
CA GLU A 97 3.96 -1.03 -17.03
C GLU A 97 3.04 0.00 -17.68
N ILE A 98 2.61 0.98 -16.88
CA ILE A 98 1.87 2.14 -17.35
C ILE A 98 2.87 3.10 -18.00
N VAL A 99 2.71 3.40 -19.28
CA VAL A 99 3.49 4.44 -19.96
C VAL A 99 2.55 5.47 -20.59
N ILE A 100 2.96 6.72 -20.52
CA ILE A 100 2.15 7.84 -21.01
C ILE A 100 2.94 8.76 -21.93
N ARG A 101 2.22 9.45 -22.81
CA ARG A 101 2.74 10.49 -23.67
C ARG A 101 1.74 11.64 -23.73
N GLY A 102 2.22 12.88 -23.63
CA GLY A 102 1.41 14.08 -23.71
C GLY A 102 2.19 15.33 -23.30
N GLU A 103 1.55 16.48 -23.44
CA GLU A 103 2.14 17.78 -23.09
C GLU A 103 2.37 17.96 -21.59
N ASN A 104 1.74 17.13 -20.76
CA ASN A 104 1.92 17.13 -19.31
C ASN A 104 3.18 16.39 -18.85
N VAL A 105 3.87 15.65 -19.73
CA VAL A 105 5.11 14.97 -19.40
C VAL A 105 6.22 15.98 -19.15
N MET A 106 6.95 15.81 -18.05
CA MET A 106 8.06 16.68 -17.66
C MET A 106 9.12 16.82 -18.77
N ALA A 107 9.80 17.96 -18.80
CA ALA A 107 10.96 18.17 -19.67
C ALA A 107 12.17 17.30 -19.23
N GLY A 108 12.26 16.93 -17.96
CA GLY A 108 13.30 16.06 -17.40
C GLY A 108 13.62 16.38 -15.95
N TYR A 109 14.48 15.55 -15.37
CA TYR A 109 15.00 15.77 -14.02
C TYR A 109 16.11 16.83 -14.02
N TRP A 110 16.04 17.77 -13.08
CA TRP A 110 17.01 18.85 -12.98
C TRP A 110 18.43 18.32 -12.79
N LYS A 111 19.34 18.73 -13.69
CA LYS A 111 20.76 18.33 -13.70
C LYS A 111 21.00 16.80 -13.67
N ASN A 112 20.05 16.01 -14.14
CA ASN A 112 20.15 14.56 -14.18
C ASN A 112 19.68 14.00 -15.54
N PRO A 113 20.47 14.19 -16.61
CA PRO A 113 20.10 13.73 -17.95
C PRO A 113 20.01 12.21 -18.06
N ASP A 114 20.83 11.47 -17.32
CA ASP A 114 20.83 10.00 -17.37
C ASP A 114 19.52 9.43 -16.81
N ALA A 115 19.06 9.95 -15.65
CA ALA A 115 17.77 9.57 -15.12
C ALA A 115 16.61 9.99 -16.03
N THR A 116 16.72 11.17 -16.68
CA THR A 116 15.74 11.62 -17.66
C THR A 116 15.65 10.64 -18.84
N ALA A 117 16.77 10.28 -19.44
CA ALA A 117 16.83 9.34 -20.58
C ALA A 117 16.35 7.92 -20.19
N ALA A 118 16.58 7.52 -18.94
CA ALA A 118 16.08 6.25 -18.42
C ALA A 118 14.56 6.24 -18.22
N THR A 119 13.95 7.41 -17.92
CA THR A 119 12.54 7.55 -17.59
C THR A 119 11.69 7.97 -18.79
N VAL A 120 12.18 8.87 -19.65
CA VAL A 120 11.48 9.30 -20.86
C VAL A 120 12.17 8.71 -22.08
N ARG A 121 11.53 7.75 -22.74
CA ARG A 121 12.08 7.01 -23.87
C ARG A 121 11.18 7.19 -25.09
N ASN A 122 11.76 7.66 -26.20
CA ASN A 122 11.01 7.88 -27.45
C ASN A 122 9.73 8.72 -27.26
N GLY A 123 9.76 9.71 -26.35
CA GLY A 123 8.62 10.57 -26.03
C GLY A 123 7.57 9.94 -25.10
N TRP A 124 7.81 8.72 -24.60
CA TRP A 124 6.96 8.06 -23.61
C TRP A 124 7.61 8.12 -22.22
N LEU A 125 6.83 8.57 -21.24
CA LEU A 125 7.20 8.52 -19.83
C LEU A 125 6.91 7.10 -19.31
N HIS A 126 7.94 6.39 -18.91
CA HIS A 126 7.87 5.13 -18.19
C HIS A 126 7.64 5.44 -16.72
N THR A 127 6.43 5.21 -16.25
CA THR A 127 6.04 5.62 -14.89
C THR A 127 6.68 4.76 -13.81
N GLY A 128 7.06 3.54 -14.16
CA GLY A 128 7.50 2.51 -13.22
C GLY A 128 6.36 1.96 -12.37
N ASP A 129 5.12 2.34 -12.66
CA ASP A 129 3.92 1.83 -12.00
C ASP A 129 3.30 0.73 -12.86
N MET A 130 2.81 -0.32 -12.21
CA MET A 130 2.10 -1.43 -12.84
C MET A 130 0.59 -1.18 -12.80
N GLY A 131 -0.10 -1.51 -13.88
CA GLY A 131 -1.54 -1.40 -13.95
C GLY A 131 -2.13 -2.07 -15.17
N TYR A 132 -3.41 -1.85 -15.38
CA TYR A 132 -4.13 -2.27 -16.58
C TYR A 132 -5.29 -1.32 -16.87
N VAL A 133 -5.73 -1.29 -18.12
CA VAL A 133 -6.97 -0.59 -18.53
C VAL A 133 -8.05 -1.63 -18.73
N SER A 134 -9.20 -1.43 -18.09
CA SER A 134 -10.37 -2.31 -18.26
C SER A 134 -11.06 -2.12 -19.62
N GLU A 135 -11.94 -3.04 -19.99
CA GLU A 135 -12.70 -2.99 -21.26
C GLU A 135 -13.56 -1.71 -21.41
N ASP A 136 -13.95 -1.10 -20.30
CA ASP A 136 -14.75 0.13 -20.23
C ASP A 136 -13.90 1.39 -19.94
N ASP A 137 -12.58 1.35 -20.26
CA ASP A 137 -11.62 2.46 -20.23
C ASP A 137 -11.25 3.00 -18.84
N PHE A 138 -11.38 2.21 -17.78
CA PHE A 138 -10.89 2.62 -16.47
C PHE A 138 -9.47 2.08 -16.22
N LEU A 139 -8.60 2.96 -15.74
CA LEU A 139 -7.26 2.60 -15.31
C LEU A 139 -7.30 2.03 -13.87
N TYR A 140 -6.63 0.92 -13.68
CA TYR A 140 -6.35 0.33 -12.37
C TYR A 140 -4.84 0.32 -12.14
N VAL A 141 -4.38 1.06 -11.13
CA VAL A 141 -2.98 1.06 -10.70
C VAL A 141 -2.82 0.02 -9.61
N LEU A 142 -1.84 -0.86 -9.77
CA LEU A 142 -1.63 -2.02 -8.88
C LEU A 142 -0.43 -1.88 -7.95
N GLY A 143 0.41 -0.86 -8.18
CA GLY A 143 1.62 -0.59 -7.42
C GLY A 143 2.83 -0.37 -8.32
N ARG A 144 4.05 -0.32 -7.73
CA ARG A 144 5.27 -0.03 -8.47
C ARG A 144 5.96 -1.29 -8.96
N PHE A 145 6.42 -1.27 -10.19
CA PHE A 145 7.17 -2.37 -10.80
C PHE A 145 8.40 -2.77 -9.97
N LYS A 146 9.14 -1.77 -9.47
CA LYS A 146 10.33 -1.98 -8.62
C LYS A 146 10.02 -2.43 -7.19
N SER A 147 8.76 -2.32 -6.76
CA SER A 147 8.30 -2.76 -5.44
C SER A 147 7.64 -4.13 -5.48
N LEU A 148 7.55 -4.75 -6.67
CA LEU A 148 6.98 -6.09 -6.78
C LEU A 148 7.81 -7.09 -5.99
N LEU A 149 7.14 -7.86 -5.18
CA LEU A 149 7.71 -9.03 -4.53
C LEU A 149 7.69 -10.21 -5.49
N ILE A 150 8.68 -11.07 -5.37
CA ILE A 150 8.81 -12.27 -6.19
C ILE A 150 8.68 -13.47 -5.26
N ALA A 151 7.63 -14.24 -5.40
CA ALA A 151 7.45 -15.49 -4.67
C ALA A 151 8.43 -16.57 -5.14
N SER A 152 8.58 -17.65 -4.38
CA SER A 152 9.49 -18.76 -4.70
C SER A 152 9.15 -19.48 -6.01
N ASP A 153 7.89 -19.39 -6.46
CA ASP A 153 7.41 -19.92 -7.74
C ASP A 153 7.54 -18.92 -8.91
N GLY A 154 8.12 -17.72 -8.65
CA GLY A 154 8.29 -16.65 -9.63
C GLY A 154 7.08 -15.74 -9.80
N GLU A 155 5.98 -15.96 -9.07
CA GLU A 155 4.82 -15.06 -9.09
C GLU A 155 5.23 -13.66 -8.61
N LYS A 156 4.83 -12.63 -9.36
CA LYS A 156 5.06 -11.23 -9.01
C LYS A 156 3.78 -10.61 -8.47
N TYR A 157 3.86 -9.96 -7.30
CA TYR A 157 2.72 -9.28 -6.68
C TYR A 157 3.14 -7.99 -5.96
N SER A 158 2.22 -7.02 -5.90
CA SER A 158 2.45 -5.76 -5.19
C SER A 158 2.16 -5.93 -3.70
N PRO A 159 3.07 -5.53 -2.81
CA PRO A 159 2.83 -5.53 -1.38
C PRO A 159 1.98 -4.34 -0.91
N GLU A 160 1.95 -3.25 -1.67
CA GLU A 160 1.45 -1.94 -1.21
C GLU A 160 0.01 -2.01 -0.71
N GLY A 161 -0.91 -2.60 -1.48
CA GLY A 161 -2.31 -2.71 -1.06
C GLY A 161 -2.52 -3.58 0.19
N MET A 162 -1.66 -4.59 0.39
CA MET A 162 -1.71 -5.44 1.58
C MET A 162 -1.12 -4.72 2.80
N GLU A 163 -0.02 -3.99 2.64
CA GLU A 163 0.59 -3.16 3.67
C GLU A 163 -0.38 -2.08 4.16
N GLU A 164 -1.01 -1.35 3.24
CA GLU A 164 -2.02 -0.35 3.56
C GLU A 164 -3.23 -0.96 4.30
N ALA A 165 -3.79 -2.06 3.78
CA ALA A 165 -4.94 -2.71 4.40
C ALA A 165 -4.64 -3.22 5.83
N ILE A 166 -3.44 -3.76 6.08
CA ILE A 166 -3.03 -4.24 7.40
C ILE A 166 -2.91 -3.05 8.37
N VAL A 167 -2.26 -1.95 7.98
CA VAL A 167 -2.11 -0.77 8.83
C VAL A 167 -3.46 -0.10 9.11
N ASP A 168 -4.28 0.09 8.09
CA ASP A 168 -5.58 0.77 8.23
C ASP A 168 -6.56 0.01 9.15
N LYS A 169 -6.51 -1.32 9.12
CA LYS A 169 -7.45 -2.18 9.86
C LYS A 169 -6.92 -2.69 11.19
N SER A 170 -5.65 -2.42 11.50
CA SER A 170 -5.01 -2.83 12.76
C SER A 170 -4.74 -1.65 13.68
N PRO A 171 -5.26 -1.63 14.92
CA PRO A 171 -4.87 -0.62 15.89
C PRO A 171 -3.47 -0.86 16.47
N PHE A 172 -2.85 -2.02 16.22
CA PHE A 172 -1.62 -2.47 16.87
C PHE A 172 -0.38 -2.41 15.98
N ILE A 173 -0.55 -2.09 14.67
CA ILE A 173 0.54 -1.99 13.69
C ILE A 173 0.56 -0.56 13.15
N ASP A 174 1.65 0.18 13.40
CA ASP A 174 1.84 1.53 12.89
C ASP A 174 2.46 1.52 11.49
N GLN A 175 3.42 0.60 11.25
CA GLN A 175 4.09 0.51 9.95
C GLN A 175 4.40 -0.95 9.65
N ILE A 176 4.31 -1.32 8.39
CA ILE A 176 4.67 -2.66 7.92
C ILE A 176 5.33 -2.58 6.55
N ILE A 177 6.33 -3.41 6.33
CA ILE A 177 6.86 -3.72 5.00
C ILE A 177 6.82 -5.23 4.82
N ILE A 178 6.15 -5.65 3.76
CA ILE A 178 6.13 -7.04 3.33
C ILE A 178 7.35 -7.29 2.45
N TYR A 179 8.01 -8.40 2.68
CA TYR A 179 9.23 -8.80 1.99
C TYR A 179 9.10 -10.21 1.40
N ASN A 180 9.48 -10.34 0.15
CA ASN A 180 9.72 -11.61 -0.50
C ASN A 180 10.64 -11.38 -1.71
N ASN A 181 11.73 -12.10 -1.77
CA ASN A 181 12.63 -12.09 -2.91
C ASN A 181 13.03 -13.53 -3.24
N GLN A 182 12.13 -14.28 -3.87
CA GLN A 182 12.25 -15.73 -4.10
C GLN A 182 12.52 -16.53 -2.80
N SER A 183 12.07 -15.98 -1.68
CA SER A 183 12.23 -16.58 -0.37
C SER A 183 11.23 -17.71 -0.16
N PRO A 184 11.48 -18.67 0.76
CA PRO A 184 10.59 -19.80 1.00
C PRO A 184 9.16 -19.42 1.40
N PHE A 185 8.98 -18.22 1.96
CA PHE A 185 7.68 -17.67 2.35
C PHE A 185 7.73 -16.13 2.35
N THR A 186 6.58 -15.50 2.34
CA THR A 186 6.45 -14.06 2.51
C THR A 186 6.67 -13.69 3.98
N GLY A 187 7.61 -12.78 4.24
CA GLY A 187 7.88 -12.22 5.56
C GLY A 187 7.41 -10.77 5.67
N ALA A 188 7.43 -10.22 6.88
CA ALA A 188 7.20 -8.80 7.09
C ALA A 188 8.08 -8.22 8.19
N ILE A 189 8.48 -6.95 8.02
CA ILE A 189 9.02 -6.10 9.09
C ILE A 189 7.85 -5.29 9.63
N VAL A 190 7.63 -5.37 10.94
CA VAL A 190 6.49 -4.75 11.63
C VAL A 190 6.99 -3.78 12.69
N VAL A 191 6.51 -2.54 12.62
CA VAL A 191 6.63 -1.55 13.69
C VAL A 191 5.31 -1.49 14.43
N PRO A 192 5.27 -1.95 15.69
CA PRO A 192 4.04 -1.96 16.49
C PRO A 192 3.63 -0.57 16.96
N ASN A 193 2.32 -0.38 17.16
CA ASN A 193 1.79 0.72 17.94
C ASN A 193 1.98 0.44 19.44
N ARG A 194 3.01 1.04 20.00
CA ARG A 194 3.42 0.85 21.40
C ARG A 194 2.30 1.15 22.38
N ASP A 195 1.62 2.28 22.19
CA ASP A 195 0.61 2.76 23.13
C ASP A 195 -0.67 1.92 23.06
N ALA A 196 -1.04 1.47 21.86
CA ALA A 196 -2.17 0.57 21.69
C ALA A 196 -1.90 -0.80 22.32
N LEU A 197 -0.71 -1.37 22.12
CA LEU A 197 -0.32 -2.64 22.73
C LEU A 197 -0.33 -2.54 24.25
N ARG A 198 0.23 -1.48 24.83
CA ARG A 198 0.21 -1.28 26.29
C ARG A 198 -1.19 -1.23 26.85
N ARG A 199 -2.07 -0.42 26.23
CA ARG A 199 -3.49 -0.32 26.65
C ARG A 199 -4.20 -1.66 26.58
N GLU A 200 -3.97 -2.43 25.54
CA GLU A 200 -4.59 -3.74 25.34
C GLU A 200 -4.11 -4.77 26.39
N LEU A 201 -2.81 -4.80 26.65
CA LEU A 201 -2.23 -5.67 27.68
C LEU A 201 -2.74 -5.32 29.08
N ASP A 202 -2.87 -4.03 29.39
CA ASP A 202 -3.42 -3.54 30.64
C ASP A 202 -4.93 -3.87 30.76
N ALA A 203 -5.69 -3.70 29.69
CA ALA A 203 -7.11 -4.05 29.64
C ALA A 203 -7.37 -5.56 29.84
N ARG A 204 -6.43 -6.41 29.40
CA ARG A 204 -6.46 -7.86 29.63
C ARG A 204 -5.85 -8.29 30.95
N ASP A 205 -5.42 -7.36 31.81
CA ASP A 205 -4.69 -7.57 33.07
C ASP A 205 -3.46 -8.49 32.94
N ILE A 206 -2.73 -8.39 31.80
CA ILE A 206 -1.53 -9.16 31.55
C ILE A 206 -0.35 -8.44 32.23
N ARG A 207 0.17 -9.00 33.33
CA ARG A 207 1.25 -8.45 34.15
C ARG A 207 2.59 -9.09 33.81
N GLU A 208 2.61 -10.37 33.52
CA GLU A 208 3.81 -11.14 33.19
C GLU A 208 3.76 -11.62 31.74
N GLY A 209 4.93 -11.82 31.12
CA GLY A 209 5.02 -12.28 29.74
C GLY A 209 4.44 -11.31 28.72
N ARG A 210 4.42 -10.02 29.01
CA ARG A 210 3.81 -8.97 28.18
C ARG A 210 4.37 -8.97 26.76
N ALA A 211 5.68 -9.18 26.59
CA ALA A 211 6.29 -9.24 25.27
C ALA A 211 5.77 -10.43 24.43
N ALA A 212 5.58 -11.60 25.05
CA ALA A 212 5.01 -12.76 24.36
C ALA A 212 3.55 -12.55 23.98
N ALA A 213 2.76 -11.97 24.89
CA ALA A 213 1.37 -11.65 24.61
C ALA A 213 1.23 -10.57 23.52
N ALA A 214 2.12 -9.56 23.49
CA ALA A 214 2.18 -8.57 22.43
C ALA A 214 2.52 -9.19 21.07
N ALA A 215 3.44 -10.15 21.02
CA ALA A 215 3.73 -10.91 19.80
C ALA A 215 2.48 -11.62 19.28
N ASP A 216 1.72 -12.30 20.15
CA ASP A 216 0.50 -12.99 19.77
C ASP A 216 -0.58 -12.03 19.23
N ILE A 217 -0.72 -10.85 19.83
CA ILE A 217 -1.64 -9.80 19.32
C ILE A 217 -1.24 -9.42 17.89
N LEU A 218 0.04 -9.17 17.64
CA LEU A 218 0.51 -8.81 16.29
C LEU A 218 0.34 -9.94 15.28
N GLY A 219 0.59 -11.19 15.68
CA GLY A 219 0.34 -12.36 14.85
C GLY A 219 -1.14 -12.50 14.48
N ALA A 220 -2.02 -12.29 15.48
CA ALA A 220 -3.47 -12.35 15.27
C ALA A 220 -3.97 -11.29 14.28
N GLU A 221 -3.33 -10.11 14.18
CA GLU A 221 -3.68 -9.10 13.17
C GLU A 221 -3.46 -9.60 11.74
N ILE A 222 -2.38 -10.34 11.50
CA ILE A 222 -2.14 -10.98 10.19
C ILE A 222 -3.13 -12.12 9.95
N ASP A 223 -3.44 -12.91 10.97
CA ASP A 223 -4.37 -14.03 10.87
C ASP A 223 -5.81 -13.61 10.55
N ARG A 224 -6.18 -12.34 10.77
CA ARG A 224 -7.46 -11.77 10.33
C ARG A 224 -7.70 -11.89 8.81
N TYR A 225 -6.64 -11.99 8.01
CA TYR A 225 -6.70 -12.14 6.56
C TYR A 225 -6.67 -13.60 6.10
N ARG A 226 -6.39 -14.56 7.00
CA ARG A 226 -6.35 -15.99 6.70
C ARG A 226 -7.74 -16.62 6.73
N ALA A 227 -7.82 -17.88 6.29
CA ALA A 227 -9.05 -18.65 6.31
C ALA A 227 -9.72 -18.62 7.71
N GLY A 228 -10.99 -18.22 7.75
CA GLY A 228 -11.75 -18.05 8.99
C GLY A 228 -11.64 -16.67 9.64
N GLY A 229 -10.76 -15.80 9.20
CA GLY A 229 -10.67 -14.41 9.65
C GLY A 229 -11.68 -13.49 8.97
N PRO A 230 -11.92 -12.29 9.54
CA PRO A 230 -12.92 -11.34 9.03
C PRO A 230 -12.57 -10.76 7.64
N TYR A 231 -11.31 -10.83 7.22
CA TYR A 231 -10.82 -10.35 5.91
C TYR A 231 -10.32 -11.48 5.02
N ALA A 232 -10.75 -12.72 5.29
CA ALA A 232 -10.38 -13.88 4.50
C ALA A 232 -10.74 -13.69 3.02
N GLY A 233 -9.79 -13.95 2.12
CA GLY A 233 -9.98 -13.83 0.68
C GLY A 233 -9.75 -12.42 0.10
N GLU A 234 -9.44 -11.41 0.92
CA GLU A 234 -9.05 -10.08 0.44
C GLU A 234 -7.72 -10.14 -0.34
N PHE A 235 -6.80 -10.98 0.15
CA PHE A 235 -5.54 -11.29 -0.52
C PHE A 235 -5.36 -12.81 -0.66
N PRO A 236 -4.63 -13.30 -1.70
CA PRO A 236 -4.21 -14.68 -1.77
C PRO A 236 -3.42 -15.09 -0.52
N GLU A 237 -3.77 -16.21 0.07
CA GLU A 237 -3.19 -16.64 1.36
C GLU A 237 -1.65 -16.80 1.30
N ARG A 238 -1.12 -17.22 0.14
CA ARG A 238 0.33 -17.34 -0.09
C ARG A 238 1.10 -16.01 -0.13
N TRP A 239 0.41 -14.88 -0.29
CA TRP A 239 1.01 -13.54 -0.24
C TRP A 239 1.12 -13.01 1.19
N LEU A 240 0.30 -13.53 2.11
CA LEU A 240 0.27 -13.10 3.49
C LEU A 240 1.57 -13.48 4.22
N PRO A 241 2.09 -12.61 5.10
CA PRO A 241 3.28 -12.91 5.87
C PRO A 241 3.13 -14.18 6.71
N ALA A 242 4.07 -15.13 6.55
CA ALA A 242 4.16 -16.34 7.34
C ALA A 242 5.22 -16.26 8.44
N GLY A 243 5.91 -15.12 8.54
CA GLY A 243 6.85 -14.80 9.59
C GLY A 243 6.96 -13.29 9.75
N LEU A 244 7.17 -12.82 10.98
CA LEU A 244 7.26 -11.40 11.34
C LEU A 244 8.60 -11.08 11.98
N ALA A 245 9.29 -10.05 11.49
CA ALA A 245 10.39 -9.39 12.14
C ALA A 245 9.87 -8.13 12.84
N ILE A 246 9.63 -8.21 14.16
CA ILE A 246 9.09 -7.11 14.95
C ILE A 246 10.25 -6.21 15.38
N VAL A 247 10.18 -4.93 15.06
CA VAL A 247 11.23 -3.94 15.35
C VAL A 247 10.69 -2.83 16.24
N ASP A 248 11.53 -2.30 17.11
CA ASP A 248 11.20 -1.22 18.06
C ASP A 248 11.56 0.18 17.55
N GLU A 249 12.22 0.26 16.39
CA GLU A 249 12.60 1.50 15.75
C GLU A 249 11.64 1.82 14.60
N PRO A 250 10.92 2.96 14.64
CA PRO A 250 10.00 3.35 13.58
C PRO A 250 10.76 3.84 12.34
N PHE A 251 10.11 3.74 11.18
CA PHE A 251 10.59 4.36 9.96
C PHE A 251 10.30 5.85 10.01
N THR A 252 11.34 6.67 9.90
CA THR A 252 11.26 8.13 10.03
C THR A 252 12.06 8.82 8.94
N GLU A 253 11.83 10.12 8.78
CA GLU A 253 12.63 10.97 7.88
C GLU A 253 14.06 11.12 8.43
N GLN A 254 14.23 11.16 9.76
CA GLN A 254 15.53 11.32 10.42
C GLN A 254 16.46 10.14 10.16
N ASN A 255 15.95 8.90 10.16
CA ASN A 255 16.76 7.72 9.80
C ASN A 255 16.74 7.43 8.29
N GLY A 256 16.07 8.27 7.50
CA GLY A 256 16.03 8.20 6.04
C GLY A 256 15.17 7.07 5.48
N LEU A 257 14.41 6.36 6.32
CA LEU A 257 13.54 5.26 5.91
C LEU A 257 12.19 5.73 5.34
N ILE A 258 11.84 7.00 5.61
CA ILE A 258 10.73 7.72 4.97
C ILE A 258 11.32 8.93 4.25
N ASN A 259 10.76 9.27 3.10
CA ASN A 259 11.13 10.47 2.37
C ASN A 259 10.33 11.70 2.82
N SER A 260 10.67 12.88 2.30
CA SER A 260 10.00 14.16 2.61
C SER A 260 8.51 14.22 2.24
N THR A 261 8.02 13.28 1.46
CA THR A 261 6.60 13.11 1.14
C THR A 261 5.91 12.05 2.00
N MET A 262 6.53 11.66 3.11
CA MET A 262 6.05 10.67 4.07
C MET A 262 5.88 9.26 3.51
N LYS A 263 6.53 8.93 2.38
CA LYS A 263 6.50 7.59 1.78
C LYS A 263 7.69 6.76 2.23
N ILE A 264 7.45 5.51 2.57
CA ILE A 264 8.49 4.54 2.96
C ILE A 264 9.43 4.29 1.76
N VAL A 265 10.73 4.36 2.02
CA VAL A 265 11.77 4.07 1.04
C VAL A 265 12.19 2.62 1.20
N ARG A 266 11.45 1.72 0.54
CA ARG A 266 11.53 0.26 0.69
C ARG A 266 12.96 -0.29 0.69
N ASN A 267 13.76 0.03 -0.32
CA ASN A 267 15.12 -0.46 -0.43
C ASN A 267 16.02 -0.05 0.75
N LYS A 268 15.81 1.15 1.30
CA LYS A 268 16.53 1.59 2.50
C LYS A 268 16.09 0.84 3.76
N VAL A 269 14.79 0.55 3.90
CA VAL A 269 14.29 -0.25 5.02
C VAL A 269 14.84 -1.67 4.93
N GLU A 270 14.86 -2.27 3.74
CA GLU A 270 15.42 -3.60 3.52
C GLU A 270 16.92 -3.66 3.82
N GLU A 271 17.67 -2.62 3.44
CA GLU A 271 19.10 -2.51 3.77
C GLU A 271 19.33 -2.31 5.27
N TYR A 272 18.58 -1.38 5.87
CA TYR A 272 18.69 -1.03 7.29
C TYR A 272 18.38 -2.22 8.22
N PHE A 273 17.35 -2.98 7.87
CA PHE A 273 16.93 -4.15 8.64
C PHE A 273 17.40 -5.48 8.03
N ARG A 274 18.46 -5.48 7.22
CA ARG A 274 18.98 -6.69 6.57
C ARG A 274 19.19 -7.84 7.54
N ASP A 275 19.85 -7.58 8.68
CA ASP A 275 20.09 -8.60 9.72
C ASP A 275 18.79 -9.18 10.32
N ARG A 276 17.70 -8.40 10.32
CA ARG A 276 16.39 -8.86 10.79
C ARG A 276 15.70 -9.70 9.73
N ILE A 277 15.82 -9.31 8.47
CA ILE A 277 15.30 -10.08 7.32
C ILE A 277 16.03 -11.41 7.23
N ASP A 278 17.36 -11.42 7.26
CA ASP A 278 18.14 -12.65 7.18
C ASP A 278 17.82 -13.61 8.34
N TYR A 279 17.70 -13.08 9.55
CA TYR A 279 17.28 -13.87 10.71
C TYR A 279 15.86 -14.44 10.55
N LEU A 280 14.91 -13.68 9.98
CA LEU A 280 13.53 -14.12 9.78
C LEU A 280 13.42 -15.42 8.99
N TYR A 281 14.36 -15.67 8.05
CA TYR A 281 14.39 -16.87 7.23
C TYR A 281 15.17 -18.03 7.84
N THR A 282 15.65 -17.91 9.09
CA THR A 282 16.14 -19.06 9.85
C THR A 282 14.99 -19.78 10.54
N PRO A 283 15.15 -21.08 10.90
CA PRO A 283 14.12 -21.82 11.64
C PRO A 283 13.67 -21.10 12.92
N GLU A 284 14.62 -20.57 13.69
CA GLU A 284 14.37 -19.85 14.95
C GLU A 284 13.69 -18.50 14.67
N GLY A 285 14.15 -17.79 13.65
CA GLY A 285 13.64 -16.45 13.30
C GLY A 285 12.22 -16.47 12.77
N ARG A 286 11.78 -17.59 12.19
CA ARG A 286 10.41 -17.80 11.71
C ARG A 286 9.40 -17.85 12.86
N GLU A 287 9.83 -18.31 14.03
CA GLU A 287 8.97 -18.36 15.20
C GLU A 287 8.56 -16.96 15.64
N LEU A 288 7.26 -16.72 15.82
CA LEU A 288 6.74 -15.40 16.19
C LEU A 288 7.35 -14.88 17.51
N ARG A 289 7.53 -15.77 18.48
CA ARG A 289 8.11 -15.48 19.80
C ARG A 289 9.61 -15.69 19.87
N ASN A 290 10.33 -15.48 18.76
CA ASN A 290 11.80 -15.57 18.76
C ASN A 290 12.46 -14.50 19.62
N ASP A 291 13.70 -14.73 20.03
CA ASP A 291 14.42 -13.86 20.96
C ASP A 291 14.52 -12.40 20.49
N LYS A 292 14.74 -12.18 19.18
CA LYS A 292 14.86 -10.82 18.63
C LYS A 292 13.51 -10.07 18.67
N ASN A 293 12.41 -10.74 18.37
CA ASN A 293 11.07 -10.16 18.47
C ASN A 293 10.71 -9.83 19.91
N LEU A 294 10.96 -10.78 20.83
CA LEU A 294 10.71 -10.55 22.24
C LEU A 294 11.60 -9.44 22.81
N ALA A 295 12.86 -9.32 22.39
CA ALA A 295 13.74 -8.25 22.81
C ALA A 295 13.24 -6.86 22.37
N SER A 296 12.77 -6.72 21.11
CA SER A 296 12.14 -5.49 20.63
C SER A 296 10.86 -5.15 21.42
N LEU A 297 10.00 -6.14 21.65
CA LEU A 297 8.74 -5.93 22.35
C LEU A 297 8.94 -5.60 23.84
N ARG A 298 9.92 -6.20 24.55
CA ARG A 298 10.23 -5.83 25.94
C ARG A 298 10.49 -4.35 26.10
N LYS A 299 11.29 -3.75 25.22
CA LYS A 299 11.55 -2.29 25.24
C LYS A 299 10.30 -1.43 25.05
N MET A 300 9.25 -2.01 24.47
CA MET A 300 8.01 -1.29 24.15
C MET A 300 6.94 -1.47 25.23
N VAL A 301 6.80 -2.65 25.83
CA VAL A 301 5.67 -2.99 26.69
C VAL A 301 6.01 -3.37 28.12
N GLU A 302 7.28 -3.57 28.45
CA GLU A 302 7.82 -3.70 29.81
C GLU A 302 8.46 -2.38 30.24
#